data_a8ef7dcda886c7a2eab1154b34adda0d
#
_entry.id   a8ef7dcda886c7a2eab1154b34adda0d
#
_cell.length_a   1.000
_cell.length_b   1.000
_cell.length_c   1.000
_cell.angle_alpha   90.00
_cell.angle_beta   90.00
_cell.angle_gamma   90.00
#
_symmetry.space_group_name_H-M   'P 1'
#
loop_
_entity.id
_entity.type
_entity.pdbx_description
1 polymer ?
#
loop_
_entity_poly.entity_id
_entity_poly.type
_entity_poly.pdbx_seq_one_letter_code
_entity_poly.pdbx_strand_id
1 'polypeptide(L)'
;RVGDDIFGQNLLSNFRRLGVEFDEEETVLKKTPSGVAAIVVDSNSGDNMIIVSPGANYKLTKEDVQAAIQRASPSQVVVQLEILPEVALAALTSGKEAGSMTFLNTAPAPENWSLEDMDFYRYVDVLILNESELRKVCEGMEGDEESLSRQLLDKGVGRAVIVTLGARGAMVTEKLAEGVKTTYADAPEDLPARKEPVRNTVGAGDSFCGALSTYLSTGMGLSEAAGYACGVASMTVRKDGAQTSYPTYDELPDCLRIEGVKRQKLMKPTLTFVTGNKKKLEEVKQILAAGDEIPFELTNRKIDLPELQGDPFEIAKEKCRLAAKATDGAVMTEDTSLCFNALNGMPGPYIKWFLEKCGHDGLNKMLDGFDDRSAYAQTIVAFTEGPGKEVHVFEGTTEGKIVTARGSLDFGWDPIFEPNEGGGKTYAEMTKESKNAISHRGRSFAKARDFLLK
;
A
#
# COMPACT_ATOMS: atom_id res chain seq x y z
N ARG A 1 -4.46 12.47 12.59
CA ARG A 1 -5.33 13.16 11.64
C ARG A 1 -4.65 13.28 10.27
N VAL A 2 -5.41 13.20 9.20
CA VAL A 2 -4.98 13.47 7.83
C VAL A 2 -5.97 14.38 7.12
N GLY A 3 -5.56 15.00 6.02
CA GLY A 3 -6.47 15.77 5.16
C GLY A 3 -7.25 14.87 4.19
N ASP A 4 -8.25 15.44 3.54
CA ASP A 4 -9.00 14.82 2.45
C ASP A 4 -8.29 14.97 1.08
N ASP A 5 -6.96 15.08 1.12
CA ASP A 5 -6.06 15.24 -0.03
C ASP A 5 -5.42 13.90 -0.45
N ILE A 6 -4.66 13.92 -1.54
CA ILE A 6 -4.00 12.74 -2.08
C ILE A 6 -3.01 12.09 -1.10
N PHE A 7 -2.35 12.88 -0.24
CA PHE A 7 -1.42 12.36 0.75
C PHE A 7 -2.15 11.60 1.85
N GLY A 8 -3.27 12.15 2.35
CA GLY A 8 -4.15 11.49 3.33
C GLY A 8 -4.73 10.19 2.77
N GLN A 9 -5.24 10.20 1.55
CA GLN A 9 -5.79 9.01 0.88
C GLN A 9 -4.74 7.91 0.73
N ASN A 10 -3.52 8.25 0.29
CA ASN A 10 -2.42 7.29 0.15
C ASN A 10 -2.03 6.67 1.50
N LEU A 11 -1.94 7.49 2.55
CA LEU A 11 -1.61 7.02 3.90
C LEU A 11 -2.68 6.05 4.43
N LEU A 12 -3.96 6.40 4.32
CA LEU A 12 -5.06 5.55 4.78
C LEU A 12 -5.19 4.27 3.95
N SER A 13 -4.94 4.33 2.64
CA SER A 13 -4.89 3.15 1.79
C SER A 13 -3.79 2.18 2.26
N ASN A 14 -2.61 2.71 2.60
CA ASN A 14 -1.53 1.91 3.17
C ASN A 14 -1.91 1.31 4.53
N PHE A 15 -2.55 2.06 5.41
CA PHE A 15 -3.04 1.56 6.71
C PHE A 15 -4.06 0.44 6.53
N ARG A 16 -5.04 0.59 5.63
CA ARG A 16 -5.99 -0.48 5.32
C ARG A 16 -5.27 -1.74 4.81
N ARG A 17 -4.33 -1.58 3.87
CA ARG A 17 -3.52 -2.69 3.35
C ARG A 17 -2.74 -3.41 4.44
N LEU A 18 -2.21 -2.67 5.39
CA LEU A 18 -1.44 -3.20 6.54
C LEU A 18 -2.34 -3.71 7.67
N GLY A 19 -3.67 -3.54 7.56
CA GLY A 19 -4.62 -3.93 8.60
C GLY A 19 -4.55 -3.09 9.87
N VAL A 20 -4.02 -1.87 9.78
CA VAL A 20 -4.07 -0.90 10.89
C VAL A 20 -5.51 -0.42 11.05
N GLU A 21 -6.05 -0.58 12.24
CA GLU A 21 -7.39 -0.10 12.58
C GLU A 21 -7.40 1.41 12.82
N PHE A 22 -8.34 2.11 12.22
CA PHE A 22 -8.58 3.54 12.44
C PHE A 22 -10.04 3.87 12.12
N ASP A 23 -10.55 4.91 12.77
CA ASP A 23 -11.87 5.47 12.45
C ASP A 23 -11.71 6.52 11.35
N GLU A 24 -12.35 6.29 10.21
CA GLU A 24 -12.18 7.14 9.03
C GLU A 24 -12.82 8.53 9.22
N GLU A 25 -13.99 8.61 9.86
CA GLU A 25 -14.69 9.87 10.11
C GLU A 25 -13.93 10.75 11.10
N GLU A 26 -13.31 10.13 12.11
CA GLU A 26 -12.45 10.84 13.07
C GLU A 26 -11.08 11.18 12.49
N THR A 27 -10.54 10.36 11.59
CA THR A 27 -9.17 10.51 11.09
C THR A 27 -9.05 11.55 9.98
N VAL A 28 -10.04 11.66 9.07
CA VAL A 28 -9.99 12.55 7.90
C VAL A 28 -10.61 13.91 8.19
N LEU A 29 -9.83 14.96 8.02
CA LEU A 29 -10.27 16.34 8.19
C LEU A 29 -10.54 17.01 6.84
N LYS A 30 -11.81 17.34 6.58
CA LYS A 30 -12.20 18.08 5.37
C LYS A 30 -11.61 19.49 5.37
N LYS A 31 -11.14 19.94 4.20
CA LYS A 31 -10.57 21.29 3.97
C LYS A 31 -9.30 21.60 4.80
N THR A 32 -8.63 20.58 5.30
CA THR A 32 -7.35 20.71 6.00
C THR A 32 -6.33 19.88 5.21
N PRO A 33 -5.15 20.41 4.86
CA PRO A 33 -4.11 19.62 4.19
C PRO A 33 -3.52 18.59 5.15
N SER A 34 -3.10 17.45 4.64
CA SER A 34 -2.27 16.50 5.38
C SER A 34 -0.93 17.13 5.80
N GLY A 35 -0.34 16.64 6.88
CA GLY A 35 1.04 16.98 7.23
C GLY A 35 1.99 16.46 6.15
N VAL A 36 2.96 17.28 5.75
CA VAL A 36 3.95 16.97 4.72
C VAL A 36 5.33 17.44 5.16
N ALA A 37 6.33 16.59 4.98
CA ALA A 37 7.74 16.93 5.15
C ALA A 37 8.46 16.88 3.80
N ALA A 38 9.03 18.00 3.37
CA ALA A 38 9.93 18.05 2.21
C ALA A 38 11.36 17.84 2.69
N ILE A 39 11.99 16.77 2.22
CA ILE A 39 13.35 16.39 2.60
C ILE A 39 14.27 16.69 1.43
N VAL A 40 15.21 17.62 1.64
CA VAL A 40 16.27 17.95 0.69
C VAL A 40 17.56 17.30 1.15
N VAL A 41 18.14 16.45 0.32
CA VAL A 41 19.38 15.74 0.62
C VAL A 41 20.50 16.29 -0.26
N ASP A 42 21.62 16.69 0.32
CA ASP A 42 22.83 17.01 -0.41
C ASP A 42 23.48 15.73 -0.94
N SER A 43 23.60 15.61 -2.26
CA SER A 43 24.13 14.41 -2.91
C SER A 43 25.63 14.16 -2.66
N ASN A 44 26.36 15.16 -2.17
CA ASN A 44 27.81 15.05 -1.93
C ASN A 44 28.12 14.71 -0.47
N SER A 45 27.45 15.39 0.48
CA SER A 45 27.68 15.18 1.92
C SER A 45 26.77 14.13 2.54
N GLY A 46 25.59 13.88 1.94
CA GLY A 46 24.53 13.07 2.54
C GLY A 46 23.73 13.80 3.63
N ASP A 47 24.07 15.08 3.90
CA ASP A 47 23.31 15.90 4.84
C ASP A 47 21.90 16.17 4.32
N ASN A 48 20.95 16.29 5.23
CA ASN A 48 19.58 16.59 4.87
C ASN A 48 19.04 17.83 5.61
N MET A 49 18.11 18.50 4.93
CA MET A 49 17.28 19.56 5.51
C MET A 49 15.81 19.15 5.37
N ILE A 50 15.07 19.23 6.45
CA ILE A 50 13.67 18.86 6.48
C ILE A 50 12.82 20.10 6.72
N ILE A 51 11.90 20.37 5.80
CA ILE A 51 10.91 21.45 5.91
C ILE A 51 9.56 20.82 6.20
N VAL A 52 9.01 21.03 7.39
CA VAL A 52 7.75 20.41 7.84
C VAL A 52 6.60 21.41 7.74
N SER A 53 5.51 20.99 7.11
CA SER A 53 4.19 21.61 7.20
C SER A 53 3.29 20.67 7.99
N PRO A 54 2.96 20.93 9.26
CA PRO A 54 2.29 19.97 10.13
C PRO A 54 0.84 19.66 9.72
N GLY A 55 0.16 20.58 9.03
CA GLY A 55 -1.19 20.35 8.50
C GLY A 55 -2.16 19.76 9.53
N ALA A 56 -2.77 18.63 9.17
CA ALA A 56 -3.74 17.91 9.99
C ALA A 56 -3.15 17.35 11.31
N ASN A 57 -1.83 17.16 11.42
CA ASN A 57 -1.19 16.69 12.65
C ASN A 57 -1.49 17.63 13.84
N TYR A 58 -1.46 18.96 13.60
CA TYR A 58 -1.74 19.95 14.62
C TYR A 58 -3.24 20.21 14.87
N LYS A 59 -4.11 19.42 14.23
CA LYS A 59 -5.56 19.45 14.47
C LYS A 59 -6.03 18.29 15.35
N LEU A 60 -5.13 17.43 15.76
CA LEU A 60 -5.41 16.42 16.78
C LEU A 60 -5.62 17.13 18.12
N THR A 61 -6.66 16.74 18.86
CA THR A 61 -7.01 17.34 20.16
C THR A 61 -6.76 16.38 21.33
N LYS A 62 -6.77 16.90 22.54
CA LYS A 62 -6.67 16.08 23.76
C LYS A 62 -7.85 15.12 23.87
N GLU A 63 -9.04 15.60 23.55
CA GLU A 63 -10.29 14.84 23.58
C GLU A 63 -10.25 13.67 22.61
N ASP A 64 -9.68 13.87 21.41
CA ASP A 64 -9.52 12.83 20.40
C ASP A 64 -8.67 11.66 20.92
N VAL A 65 -7.49 11.95 21.48
CA VAL A 65 -6.59 10.91 21.98
C VAL A 65 -7.15 10.22 23.23
N GLN A 66 -7.81 10.95 24.11
CA GLN A 66 -8.47 10.40 25.30
C GLN A 66 -9.58 9.42 24.90
N ALA A 67 -10.47 9.84 23.99
CA ALA A 67 -11.56 9.00 23.50
C ALA A 67 -11.04 7.75 22.79
N ALA A 68 -9.99 7.89 21.97
CA ALA A 68 -9.38 6.75 21.27
C ALA A 68 -8.76 5.73 22.24
N ILE A 69 -8.02 6.18 23.25
CA ILE A 69 -7.40 5.32 24.26
C ILE A 69 -8.48 4.64 25.12
N GLN A 70 -9.50 5.37 25.53
CA GLN A 70 -10.61 4.81 26.31
C GLN A 70 -11.36 3.74 25.54
N ARG A 71 -11.60 3.96 24.25
CA ARG A 71 -12.29 3.00 23.37
C ARG A 71 -11.45 1.75 23.09
N ALA A 72 -10.17 1.93 22.80
CA ALA A 72 -9.28 0.83 22.40
C ALA A 72 -8.76 0.03 23.61
N SER A 73 -8.66 0.64 24.79
CA SER A 73 -8.02 0.05 26.00
C SER A 73 -6.70 -0.64 25.65
N PRO A 74 -5.75 0.06 25.01
CA PRO A 74 -4.54 -0.56 24.47
C PRO A 74 -3.59 -1.02 25.57
N SER A 75 -2.83 -2.07 25.33
CA SER A 75 -1.75 -2.50 26.25
C SER A 75 -0.54 -1.57 26.19
N GLN A 76 -0.37 -0.85 25.09
CA GLN A 76 0.75 0.06 24.87
C GLN A 76 0.27 1.33 24.15
N VAL A 77 0.83 2.48 24.51
CA VAL A 77 0.63 3.77 23.85
C VAL A 77 1.98 4.31 23.42
N VAL A 78 2.20 4.45 22.12
CA VAL A 78 3.44 4.96 21.54
C VAL A 78 3.19 6.34 20.95
N VAL A 79 3.95 7.35 21.39
CA VAL A 79 3.78 8.75 21.03
C VAL A 79 5.08 9.33 20.50
N GLN A 80 4.96 10.20 19.51
CA GLN A 80 6.04 11.05 18.97
C GLN A 80 5.70 12.53 19.16
N LEU A 81 6.65 13.43 18.87
CA LEU A 81 6.47 14.87 19.08
C LEU A 81 6.19 15.65 17.77
N GLU A 82 5.66 15.00 16.75
CA GLU A 82 5.16 15.66 15.52
C GLU A 82 3.72 16.15 15.64
N ILE A 83 3.18 16.17 16.86
CA ILE A 83 1.88 16.70 17.24
C ILE A 83 2.07 17.79 18.31
N LEU A 84 1.00 18.48 18.70
CA LEU A 84 1.10 19.49 19.75
C LEU A 84 1.53 18.83 21.08
N PRO A 85 2.48 19.44 21.84
CA PRO A 85 3.01 18.87 23.07
C PRO A 85 1.92 18.52 24.10
N GLU A 86 0.93 19.36 24.26
CA GLU A 86 -0.18 19.11 25.17
C GLU A 86 -1.09 17.94 24.76
N VAL A 87 -1.12 17.60 23.47
CA VAL A 87 -1.84 16.42 22.96
C VAL A 87 -1.02 15.15 23.21
N ALA A 88 0.30 15.23 22.98
CA ALA A 88 1.23 14.14 23.31
C ALA A 88 1.17 13.80 24.80
N LEU A 89 1.20 14.82 25.66
CA LEU A 89 1.06 14.64 27.11
C LEU A 89 -0.29 14.03 27.49
N ALA A 90 -1.38 14.46 26.88
CA ALA A 90 -2.71 13.91 27.13
C ALA A 90 -2.79 12.43 26.74
N ALA A 91 -2.16 12.02 25.63
CA ALA A 91 -2.09 10.62 25.21
C ALA A 91 -1.32 9.75 26.23
N LEU A 92 -0.17 10.23 26.70
CA LEU A 92 0.64 9.52 27.71
C LEU A 92 -0.10 9.42 29.05
N THR A 93 -0.71 10.52 29.50
CA THR A 93 -1.50 10.54 30.76
C THR A 93 -2.64 9.54 30.70
N SER A 94 -3.45 9.60 29.62
CA SER A 94 -4.59 8.70 29.45
C SER A 94 -4.14 7.23 29.30
N GLY A 95 -3.01 6.99 28.64
CA GLY A 95 -2.40 5.67 28.56
C GLY A 95 -2.05 5.11 29.94
N LYS A 96 -1.41 5.92 30.78
CA LYS A 96 -1.08 5.54 32.17
C LYS A 96 -2.34 5.26 32.99
N GLU A 97 -3.35 6.11 32.92
CA GLU A 97 -4.62 5.94 33.61
C GLU A 97 -5.37 4.66 33.17
N ALA A 98 -5.22 4.28 31.89
CA ALA A 98 -5.76 3.04 31.34
C ALA A 98 -4.92 1.79 31.67
N GLY A 99 -3.76 1.93 32.34
CA GLY A 99 -2.87 0.83 32.66
C GLY A 99 -1.97 0.38 31.50
N SER A 100 -1.87 1.19 30.45
CA SER A 100 -1.01 0.94 29.30
C SER A 100 0.46 1.21 29.64
N MET A 101 1.39 0.48 29.01
CA MET A 101 2.79 0.87 28.96
C MET A 101 2.95 2.05 27.98
N THR A 102 3.56 3.14 28.43
CA THR A 102 3.67 4.36 27.64
C THR A 102 5.08 4.56 27.11
N PHE A 103 5.17 4.87 25.81
CA PHE A 103 6.41 5.13 25.09
C PHE A 103 6.39 6.56 24.56
N LEU A 104 7.48 7.28 24.74
CA LEU A 104 7.72 8.56 24.08
C LEU A 104 8.97 8.46 23.24
N ASN A 105 8.85 8.68 21.94
CA ASN A 105 9.98 8.98 21.08
C ASN A 105 10.08 10.49 20.88
N THR A 106 11.21 11.10 21.21
CA THR A 106 11.41 12.56 21.19
C THR A 106 11.78 13.10 19.80
N ALA A 107 11.20 12.55 18.78
CA ALA A 107 11.38 12.99 17.40
C ALA A 107 10.20 13.90 16.98
N PRO A 108 10.45 15.20 16.66
CA PRO A 108 11.69 15.94 16.90
C PRO A 108 11.88 16.32 18.38
N ALA A 109 13.13 16.50 18.80
CA ALA A 109 13.41 17.01 20.15
C ALA A 109 12.83 18.42 20.34
N PRO A 110 12.30 18.74 21.55
CA PRO A 110 11.74 20.05 21.85
C PRO A 110 12.70 21.23 21.58
N GLU A 111 12.21 22.34 21.06
CA GLU A 111 13.04 23.51 20.75
C GLU A 111 12.79 24.72 21.69
N ASN A 112 11.54 25.00 21.99
CA ASN A 112 11.14 26.18 22.78
C ASN A 112 10.40 25.81 24.06
N TRP A 113 10.45 24.56 24.49
CA TRP A 113 9.84 24.01 25.67
C TRP A 113 10.62 22.77 26.13
N SER A 114 10.44 22.34 27.37
CA SER A 114 11.13 21.16 27.90
C SER A 114 10.13 20.09 28.34
N LEU A 115 10.59 18.83 28.31
CA LEU A 115 9.81 17.70 28.82
C LEU A 115 9.57 17.83 30.33
N GLU A 116 10.52 18.43 31.05
CA GLU A 116 10.47 18.65 32.50
C GLU A 116 9.41 19.67 32.84
N ASP A 117 9.42 20.86 32.18
CA ASP A 117 8.47 21.93 32.46
C ASP A 117 7.01 21.53 32.23
N MET A 118 6.78 20.58 31.30
CA MET A 118 5.46 20.03 31.03
C MET A 118 5.15 18.75 31.79
N ASP A 119 6.03 18.29 32.71
CA ASP A 119 5.85 17.09 33.55
C ASP A 119 5.68 15.78 32.76
N PHE A 120 6.35 15.66 31.59
CA PHE A 120 6.25 14.47 30.75
C PHE A 120 6.79 13.20 31.42
N TYR A 121 7.92 13.31 32.11
CA TYR A 121 8.68 12.14 32.59
C TYR A 121 7.86 11.17 33.44
N ARG A 122 6.98 11.66 34.30
CA ARG A 122 6.13 10.82 35.17
C ARG A 122 5.09 9.98 34.43
N TYR A 123 4.79 10.35 33.16
CA TYR A 123 3.82 9.63 32.34
C TYR A 123 4.47 8.76 31.27
N VAL A 124 5.81 8.69 31.23
CA VAL A 124 6.59 7.92 30.27
C VAL A 124 7.21 6.72 30.96
N ASP A 125 6.88 5.49 30.51
CA ASP A 125 7.57 4.28 30.96
C ASP A 125 8.89 4.09 30.22
N VAL A 126 8.87 4.24 28.90
CA VAL A 126 10.05 4.06 28.04
C VAL A 126 10.26 5.31 27.20
N LEU A 127 11.38 5.98 27.44
CA LEU A 127 11.80 7.15 26.69
C LEU A 127 12.80 6.72 25.61
N ILE A 128 12.54 7.07 24.35
CA ILE A 128 13.37 6.69 23.20
C ILE A 128 13.89 7.96 22.53
N LEU A 129 15.22 8.02 22.34
CA LEU A 129 15.91 9.18 21.74
C LEU A 129 17.07 8.68 20.86
N ASN A 130 17.54 9.51 19.95
CA ASN A 130 18.88 9.35 19.39
C ASN A 130 19.91 10.18 20.19
N GLU A 131 21.19 10.08 19.83
CA GLU A 131 22.28 10.79 20.53
C GLU A 131 22.10 12.31 20.51
N SER A 132 21.66 12.90 19.41
CA SER A 132 21.44 14.35 19.27
C SER A 132 20.20 14.81 20.05
N GLU A 133 19.14 14.04 20.07
CA GLU A 133 17.93 14.30 20.85
C GLU A 133 18.22 14.20 22.36
N LEU A 134 19.00 13.18 22.79
CA LEU A 134 19.42 13.07 24.18
C LEU A 134 20.18 14.32 24.65
N ARG A 135 21.14 14.80 23.87
CA ARG A 135 21.91 16.01 24.20
C ARG A 135 21.02 17.24 24.28
N LYS A 136 20.05 17.35 23.39
CA LYS A 136 19.09 18.47 23.36
C LYS A 136 18.13 18.42 24.54
N VAL A 137 17.56 17.25 24.85
CA VAL A 137 16.66 17.05 26.00
C VAL A 137 17.39 17.26 27.33
N CYS A 138 18.67 16.94 27.39
CA CYS A 138 19.53 17.10 28.57
C CYS A 138 20.39 18.37 28.52
N GLU A 139 19.97 19.41 27.76
CA GLU A 139 20.73 20.66 27.70
C GLU A 139 20.92 21.25 29.09
N GLY A 140 22.18 21.59 29.41
CA GLY A 140 22.58 22.04 30.76
C GLY A 140 22.87 20.95 31.78
N MET A 141 22.71 19.65 31.43
CA MET A 141 23.12 18.51 32.24
C MET A 141 24.51 18.05 31.81
N GLU A 142 25.29 17.55 32.77
CA GLU A 142 26.65 17.04 32.51
C GLU A 142 26.69 15.51 32.52
N GLY A 143 27.54 14.94 31.68
CA GLY A 143 27.81 13.53 31.61
C GLY A 143 27.84 12.94 30.19
N ASP A 144 28.18 11.67 30.11
CA ASP A 144 28.06 10.84 28.94
C ASP A 144 26.61 10.34 28.75
N GLU A 145 26.37 9.63 27.68
CA GLU A 145 25.02 9.14 27.32
C GLU A 145 24.43 8.25 28.43
N GLU A 146 25.26 7.44 29.12
CA GLU A 146 24.78 6.61 30.22
C GLU A 146 24.40 7.45 31.43
N SER A 147 25.24 8.40 31.82
CA SER A 147 25.01 9.30 32.95
C SER A 147 23.73 10.14 32.71
N LEU A 148 23.57 10.71 31.50
CA LEU A 148 22.38 11.47 31.12
C LEU A 148 21.11 10.61 31.17
N SER A 149 21.18 9.37 30.68
CA SER A 149 20.05 8.44 30.73
C SER A 149 19.64 8.09 32.17
N ARG A 150 20.60 7.92 33.09
CA ARG A 150 20.32 7.73 34.51
C ARG A 150 19.66 8.93 35.13
N GLN A 151 20.12 10.13 34.81
CA GLN A 151 19.51 11.37 35.30
C GLN A 151 18.06 11.51 34.82
N LEU A 152 17.73 11.11 33.58
CA LEU A 152 16.35 11.10 33.09
C LEU A 152 15.45 10.09 33.83
N LEU A 153 16.00 8.93 34.22
CA LEU A 153 15.28 8.01 35.10
C LEU A 153 15.01 8.62 36.48
N ASP A 154 15.97 9.37 37.02
CA ASP A 154 15.82 10.05 38.32
C ASP A 154 14.81 11.20 38.24
N LYS A 155 14.66 11.86 37.07
CA LYS A 155 13.64 12.88 36.81
C LYS A 155 12.21 12.32 36.67
N GLY A 156 12.04 11.00 36.65
CA GLY A 156 10.71 10.40 36.70
C GLY A 156 10.34 9.43 35.59
N VAL A 157 11.19 9.20 34.59
CA VAL A 157 10.96 8.15 33.60
C VAL A 157 10.77 6.80 34.31
N GLY A 158 9.65 6.13 34.02
CA GLY A 158 9.15 5.03 34.85
C GLY A 158 10.02 3.77 34.80
N ARG A 159 10.43 3.35 33.60
CA ARG A 159 11.10 2.05 33.41
C ARG A 159 12.46 2.17 32.75
N ALA A 160 12.56 2.82 31.58
CA ALA A 160 13.82 2.83 30.84
C ALA A 160 13.99 4.07 29.95
N VAL A 161 15.28 4.38 29.70
CA VAL A 161 15.72 5.28 28.65
C VAL A 161 16.50 4.47 27.61
N ILE A 162 16.10 4.58 26.34
CA ILE A 162 16.75 3.91 25.22
C ILE A 162 17.35 4.98 24.30
N VAL A 163 18.63 4.91 24.07
CA VAL A 163 19.36 5.79 23.16
C VAL A 163 19.78 5.01 21.92
N THR A 164 19.25 5.35 20.76
CA THR A 164 19.69 4.77 19.49
C THR A 164 21.00 5.40 19.05
N LEU A 165 21.98 4.53 18.70
CA LEU A 165 23.38 4.90 18.45
C LEU A 165 23.78 4.66 16.97
N GLY A 166 22.82 4.69 16.06
CA GLY A 166 23.03 4.44 14.64
C GLY A 166 23.62 3.05 14.38
N ALA A 167 24.77 2.98 13.74
CA ALA A 167 25.45 1.71 13.43
C ALA A 167 25.95 0.94 14.67
N ARG A 168 25.97 1.58 15.85
CA ARG A 168 26.35 0.96 17.13
C ARG A 168 25.17 0.35 17.90
N GLY A 169 24.00 0.25 17.27
CA GLY A 169 22.80 -0.32 17.89
C GLY A 169 22.07 0.63 18.83
N ALA A 170 21.76 0.20 20.03
CA ALA A 170 21.07 1.01 21.04
C ALA A 170 21.64 0.77 22.44
N MET A 171 21.65 1.81 23.25
CA MET A 171 21.94 1.73 24.69
C MET A 171 20.62 1.74 25.46
N VAL A 172 20.44 0.77 26.34
CA VAL A 172 19.23 0.60 27.17
C VAL A 172 19.62 0.77 28.62
N THR A 173 19.15 1.84 29.26
CA THR A 173 19.29 2.09 30.69
C THR A 173 17.96 1.84 31.37
N GLU A 174 17.85 0.76 32.15
CA GLU A 174 16.59 0.22 32.71
C GLU A 174 16.63 0.14 34.23
N LYS A 175 15.50 0.49 34.87
CA LYS A 175 15.24 0.25 36.30
C LYS A 175 14.87 -1.22 36.52
N LEU A 176 15.67 -1.95 37.28
CA LEU A 176 15.40 -3.32 37.70
C LEU A 176 15.22 -3.35 39.23
N ALA A 177 14.78 -4.49 39.77
CA ALA A 177 14.58 -4.65 41.21
C ALA A 177 15.89 -4.45 42.01
N GLU A 178 17.02 -4.78 41.40
CA GLU A 178 18.39 -4.67 42.00
C GLU A 178 19.06 -3.31 41.73
N GLY A 179 18.40 -2.39 41.03
CA GLY A 179 18.94 -1.07 40.71
C GLY A 179 18.87 -0.73 39.21
N VAL A 180 19.59 0.30 38.80
CA VAL A 180 19.63 0.74 37.40
C VAL A 180 20.76 0.03 36.65
N LYS A 181 20.43 -0.64 35.54
CA LYS A 181 21.38 -1.34 34.69
C LYS A 181 21.41 -0.72 33.29
N THR A 182 22.62 -0.56 32.75
CA THR A 182 22.82 -0.16 31.34
C THR A 182 23.33 -1.35 30.55
N THR A 183 22.74 -1.58 29.38
CA THR A 183 23.15 -2.63 28.42
C THR A 183 23.20 -2.05 27.02
N TYR A 184 24.09 -2.60 26.18
CA TYR A 184 24.16 -2.27 24.78
C TYR A 184 23.50 -3.39 23.98
N ALA A 185 22.52 -3.03 23.19
CA ALA A 185 21.76 -3.93 22.31
C ALA A 185 22.15 -3.68 20.86
N ASP A 186 22.50 -4.73 20.14
CA ASP A 186 22.82 -4.67 18.72
C ASP A 186 21.95 -5.66 17.94
N ALA A 187 21.82 -5.43 16.64
CA ALA A 187 21.14 -6.36 15.74
C ALA A 187 21.83 -7.74 15.79
N PRO A 188 21.10 -8.85 15.59
CA PRO A 188 21.68 -10.18 15.51
C PRO A 188 22.87 -10.24 14.54
N GLU A 189 23.94 -10.96 14.93
CA GLU A 189 25.18 -11.05 14.15
C GLU A 189 24.97 -11.74 12.79
N ASP A 190 24.07 -12.70 12.72
CA ASP A 190 23.71 -13.47 11.55
C ASP A 190 22.71 -12.76 10.64
N LEU A 191 22.34 -11.51 10.94
CA LEU A 191 21.40 -10.73 10.13
C LEU A 191 21.97 -10.47 8.72
N PRO A 192 21.34 -11.03 7.64
CA PRO A 192 21.84 -10.89 6.27
C PRO A 192 21.97 -9.43 5.82
N ALA A 193 21.04 -8.57 6.24
CA ALA A 193 21.01 -7.15 5.90
C ALA A 193 22.29 -6.40 6.32
N ARG A 194 23.04 -6.85 7.33
CA ARG A 194 24.31 -6.21 7.73
C ARG A 194 25.36 -6.16 6.62
N LYS A 195 25.27 -7.03 5.62
CA LYS A 195 26.20 -7.11 4.48
C LYS A 195 25.85 -6.13 3.34
N GLU A 196 24.68 -5.52 3.39
CA GLU A 196 24.19 -4.61 2.37
C GLU A 196 24.56 -3.15 2.72
N PRO A 197 24.82 -2.29 1.71
CA PRO A 197 25.12 -0.88 1.97
C PRO A 197 23.86 -0.15 2.49
N VAL A 198 24.09 0.80 3.39
CA VAL A 198 23.04 1.75 3.83
C VAL A 198 22.69 2.68 2.67
N ARG A 199 21.40 2.84 2.37
CA ARG A 199 20.89 3.73 1.33
C ARG A 199 20.46 5.09 1.90
N ASN A 200 19.64 5.05 2.96
CA ASN A 200 19.24 6.24 3.70
C ASN A 200 18.80 5.85 5.11
N THR A 201 18.71 6.82 6.02
CA THR A 201 18.32 6.57 7.42
C THR A 201 16.89 7.02 7.75
N VAL A 202 16.13 7.47 6.74
CA VAL A 202 14.73 7.92 6.92
C VAL A 202 13.87 6.74 7.38
N GLY A 203 13.08 6.94 8.43
CA GLY A 203 12.19 5.94 8.99
C GLY A 203 12.85 4.90 9.90
N ALA A 204 14.17 4.94 10.09
CA ALA A 204 14.88 3.99 10.98
C ALA A 204 14.37 4.08 12.43
N GLY A 205 14.16 5.29 12.95
CA GLY A 205 13.60 5.53 14.28
C GLY A 205 12.18 4.98 14.43
N ASP A 206 11.33 5.24 13.44
CA ASP A 206 9.95 4.77 13.45
C ASP A 206 9.86 3.25 13.41
N SER A 207 10.65 2.62 12.53
CA SER A 207 10.69 1.15 12.44
C SER A 207 11.27 0.52 13.72
N PHE A 208 12.26 1.17 14.36
CA PHE A 208 12.77 0.75 15.67
C PHE A 208 11.67 0.82 16.74
N CYS A 209 10.94 1.94 16.85
CA CYS A 209 9.87 2.09 17.84
C CYS A 209 8.74 1.07 17.63
N GLY A 210 8.30 0.87 16.39
CA GLY A 210 7.28 -0.11 16.03
C GLY A 210 7.70 -1.55 16.34
N ALA A 211 8.93 -1.92 15.99
CA ALA A 211 9.49 -3.23 16.26
C ALA A 211 9.67 -3.46 17.78
N LEU A 212 10.24 -2.50 18.50
CA LEU A 212 10.41 -2.57 19.96
C LEU A 212 9.07 -2.83 20.67
N SER A 213 8.04 -2.04 20.34
CA SER A 213 6.68 -2.20 20.87
C SER A 213 6.14 -3.61 20.56
N THR A 214 6.32 -4.09 19.34
CA THR A 214 5.87 -5.42 18.91
C THR A 214 6.57 -6.52 19.71
N TYR A 215 7.90 -6.52 19.80
CA TYR A 215 8.66 -7.54 20.53
C TYR A 215 8.36 -7.54 22.02
N LEU A 216 8.20 -6.37 22.65
CA LEU A 216 7.78 -6.27 24.03
C LEU A 216 6.37 -6.82 24.28
N SER A 217 5.46 -6.73 23.30
CA SER A 217 4.12 -7.29 23.42
C SER A 217 4.08 -8.83 23.53
N THR A 218 5.18 -9.50 23.12
CA THR A 218 5.33 -10.95 23.26
C THR A 218 5.91 -11.39 24.62
N GLY A 219 6.24 -10.44 25.51
CA GLY A 219 6.85 -10.70 26.80
C GLY A 219 8.38 -10.74 26.78
N MET A 220 9.00 -10.36 25.66
CA MET A 220 10.47 -10.27 25.55
C MET A 220 11.02 -9.22 26.51
N GLY A 221 12.23 -9.45 27.03
CA GLY A 221 12.94 -8.48 27.87
C GLY A 221 13.35 -7.24 27.07
N LEU A 222 13.47 -6.07 27.74
CA LEU A 222 13.64 -4.79 27.05
C LEU A 222 14.95 -4.72 26.24
N SER A 223 16.07 -5.16 26.79
CA SER A 223 17.37 -5.17 26.09
C SER A 223 17.37 -6.11 24.88
N GLU A 224 16.74 -7.27 25.01
CA GLU A 224 16.61 -8.23 23.92
C GLU A 224 15.69 -7.66 22.82
N ALA A 225 14.52 -7.12 23.17
CA ALA A 225 13.61 -6.46 22.25
C ALA A 225 14.26 -5.29 21.50
N ALA A 226 15.13 -4.53 22.18
CA ALA A 226 15.90 -3.45 21.54
C ALA A 226 16.90 -3.99 20.50
N GLY A 227 17.55 -5.14 20.75
CA GLY A 227 18.44 -5.79 19.78
C GLY A 227 17.68 -6.25 18.52
N TYR A 228 16.53 -6.88 18.68
CA TYR A 228 15.66 -7.24 17.57
C TYR A 228 15.15 -6.01 16.81
N ALA A 229 14.78 -4.94 17.52
CA ALA A 229 14.37 -3.68 16.91
C ALA A 229 15.51 -3.02 16.10
N CYS A 230 16.76 -3.08 16.58
CA CYS A 230 17.95 -2.70 15.81
C CYS A 230 18.06 -3.52 14.51
N GLY A 231 17.74 -4.81 14.56
CA GLY A 231 17.69 -5.67 13.38
C GLY A 231 16.70 -5.20 12.33
N VAL A 232 15.49 -4.87 12.74
CA VAL A 232 14.43 -4.33 11.85
C VAL A 232 14.84 -2.97 11.29
N ALA A 233 15.34 -2.06 12.12
CA ALA A 233 15.84 -0.76 11.67
C ALA A 233 17.02 -0.91 10.69
N SER A 234 17.89 -1.90 10.90
CA SER A 234 18.98 -2.24 10.00
C SER A 234 18.50 -2.68 8.62
N MET A 235 17.37 -3.37 8.50
CA MET A 235 16.74 -3.70 7.22
C MET A 235 16.13 -2.47 6.56
N THR A 236 15.48 -1.61 7.34
CA THR A 236 14.83 -0.37 6.88
C THR A 236 15.81 0.54 6.16
N VAL A 237 17.00 0.81 6.72
CA VAL A 237 17.97 1.74 6.14
C VAL A 237 18.61 1.27 4.83
N ARG A 238 18.30 0.07 4.37
CA ARG A 238 18.79 -0.53 3.11
C ARG A 238 17.79 -0.49 1.96
N LYS A 239 16.59 0.02 2.23
CA LYS A 239 15.55 0.24 1.23
C LYS A 239 15.29 1.74 1.07
N ASP A 240 14.77 2.14 -0.09
CA ASP A 240 14.37 3.53 -0.33
C ASP A 240 12.97 3.81 0.21
N GLY A 241 12.78 5.05 0.68
CA GLY A 241 11.51 5.53 1.23
C GLY A 241 11.45 5.47 2.76
N ALA A 242 10.34 5.92 3.33
CA ALA A 242 10.03 5.84 4.75
C ALA A 242 9.17 4.60 5.02
N GLN A 243 7.84 4.70 4.98
CA GLN A 243 6.94 3.56 5.23
C GLN A 243 7.14 2.38 4.27
N THR A 244 7.54 2.64 3.03
CA THR A 244 7.81 1.60 2.01
C THR A 244 9.07 0.79 2.29
N SER A 245 9.96 1.30 3.13
CA SER A 245 11.20 0.62 3.53
C SER A 245 11.02 -0.35 4.71
N TYR A 246 9.91 -0.24 5.45
CA TYR A 246 9.68 -1.13 6.61
C TYR A 246 9.43 -2.55 6.15
N PRO A 247 10.17 -3.53 6.71
CA PRO A 247 9.95 -4.93 6.35
C PRO A 247 8.62 -5.42 6.91
N THR A 248 7.92 -6.22 6.10
CA THR A 248 6.78 -7.01 6.59
C THR A 248 7.29 -8.21 7.38
N TYR A 249 6.40 -8.84 8.18
CA TYR A 249 6.78 -10.04 8.95
C TYR A 249 7.34 -11.15 8.05
N ASP A 250 6.80 -11.33 6.85
CA ASP A 250 7.26 -12.37 5.91
C ASP A 250 8.62 -12.06 5.28
N GLU A 251 9.04 -10.80 5.25
CA GLU A 251 10.38 -10.38 4.81
C GLU A 251 11.43 -10.48 5.93
N LEU A 252 11.02 -10.65 7.20
CA LEU A 252 11.98 -10.82 8.29
C LEU A 252 12.75 -12.14 8.12
N PRO A 253 14.07 -12.15 8.29
CA PRO A 253 14.86 -13.38 8.38
C PRO A 253 14.54 -14.13 9.68
N ASP A 254 14.86 -15.43 9.71
CA ASP A 254 14.54 -16.29 10.86
C ASP A 254 15.09 -15.78 12.19
N CYS A 255 16.26 -15.13 12.18
CA CYS A 255 16.88 -14.52 13.37
C CYS A 255 16.07 -13.34 13.97
N LEU A 256 15.10 -12.79 13.23
CA LEU A 256 14.20 -11.74 13.72
C LEU A 256 12.75 -12.22 13.88
N ARG A 257 12.43 -13.44 13.46
CA ARG A 257 11.11 -14.04 13.65
C ARG A 257 11.00 -14.67 15.02
N ILE A 258 9.92 -14.38 15.72
CA ILE A 258 9.62 -14.97 17.02
C ILE A 258 8.22 -15.55 17.05
N GLU A 259 8.03 -16.61 17.84
CA GLU A 259 6.71 -17.15 18.12
C GLU A 259 5.88 -16.14 18.93
N GLY A 260 4.58 -16.09 18.68
CA GLY A 260 3.65 -15.21 19.40
C GLY A 260 3.36 -13.87 18.73
N VAL A 261 4.14 -13.43 17.76
CA VAL A 261 3.73 -12.31 16.89
C VAL A 261 2.61 -12.77 15.98
N LYS A 262 1.43 -12.21 16.17
CA LYS A 262 0.29 -12.52 15.30
C LYS A 262 0.57 -11.99 13.89
N ARG A 263 0.62 -12.91 12.94
CA ARG A 263 0.59 -12.54 11.52
C ARG A 263 -0.70 -11.82 11.23
N GLN A 264 -0.63 -10.54 10.98
CA GLN A 264 -1.74 -9.85 10.38
C GLN A 264 -1.72 -10.17 8.89
N LYS A 265 -2.80 -10.80 8.39
CA LYS A 265 -2.92 -11.07 6.97
C LYS A 265 -2.99 -9.72 6.26
N LEU A 266 -1.97 -9.38 5.50
CA LEU A 266 -1.99 -8.18 4.66
C LEU A 266 -3.25 -8.25 3.78
N MET A 267 -4.06 -7.22 3.79
CA MET A 267 -5.16 -7.13 2.85
C MET A 267 -4.56 -7.01 1.45
N LYS A 268 -4.95 -7.90 0.56
CA LYS A 268 -4.56 -7.78 -0.85
C LYS A 268 -5.11 -6.46 -1.40
N PRO A 269 -4.33 -5.70 -2.17
CA PRO A 269 -4.85 -4.51 -2.83
C PRO A 269 -6.04 -4.91 -3.72
N THR A 270 -7.08 -4.10 -3.71
CA THR A 270 -8.28 -4.37 -4.51
C THR A 270 -8.10 -3.83 -5.92
N LEU A 271 -8.26 -4.69 -6.92
CA LEU A 271 -8.37 -4.32 -8.32
C LEU A 271 -9.83 -4.45 -8.74
N THR A 272 -10.45 -3.35 -9.17
CA THR A 272 -11.84 -3.34 -9.61
C THR A 272 -11.92 -3.58 -11.11
N PHE A 273 -12.46 -4.71 -11.52
CA PHE A 273 -12.82 -4.95 -12.92
C PHE A 273 -14.18 -4.33 -13.22
N VAL A 274 -14.18 -3.34 -14.12
CA VAL A 274 -15.40 -2.60 -14.46
C VAL A 274 -16.26 -3.39 -15.44
N THR A 275 -17.20 -4.16 -14.92
CA THR A 275 -18.14 -4.95 -15.70
C THR A 275 -19.42 -5.20 -14.92
N GLY A 276 -20.56 -5.17 -15.61
CA GLY A 276 -21.84 -5.65 -15.11
C GLY A 276 -22.08 -7.15 -15.37
N ASN A 277 -21.16 -7.81 -16.09
CA ASN A 277 -21.32 -9.21 -16.52
C ASN A 277 -20.55 -10.17 -15.62
N LYS A 278 -21.25 -10.92 -14.76
CA LYS A 278 -20.65 -11.91 -13.85
C LYS A 278 -19.88 -13.02 -14.57
N LYS A 279 -20.33 -13.44 -15.76
CA LYS A 279 -19.64 -14.46 -16.56
C LYS A 279 -18.28 -13.97 -17.04
N LYS A 280 -18.18 -12.69 -17.44
CA LYS A 280 -16.89 -12.06 -17.78
C LYS A 280 -15.94 -12.01 -16.58
N LEU A 281 -16.43 -11.65 -15.40
CA LEU A 281 -15.60 -11.62 -14.19
C LEU A 281 -15.01 -13.00 -13.87
N GLU A 282 -15.80 -14.06 -13.96
CA GLU A 282 -15.31 -15.44 -13.70
C GLU A 282 -14.26 -15.86 -14.72
N GLU A 283 -14.48 -15.56 -16.00
CA GLU A 283 -13.51 -15.82 -17.08
C GLU A 283 -12.18 -15.08 -16.81
N VAL A 284 -12.26 -13.80 -16.44
CA VAL A 284 -11.08 -12.98 -16.12
C VAL A 284 -10.36 -13.50 -14.88
N LYS A 285 -11.07 -13.90 -13.84
CA LYS A 285 -10.47 -14.53 -12.65
C LYS A 285 -9.70 -15.80 -13.01
N GLN A 286 -10.25 -16.65 -13.88
CA GLN A 286 -9.58 -17.86 -14.33
C GLN A 286 -8.30 -17.57 -15.13
N ILE A 287 -8.33 -16.57 -16.02
CA ILE A 287 -7.17 -16.18 -16.83
C ILE A 287 -6.08 -15.56 -15.96
N LEU A 288 -6.44 -14.66 -15.06
CA LEU A 288 -5.48 -13.99 -14.18
C LEU A 288 -4.86 -14.94 -13.13
N ALA A 289 -5.65 -15.90 -12.65
CA ALA A 289 -5.18 -16.87 -11.65
C ALA A 289 -4.35 -18.01 -12.24
N ALA A 290 -4.37 -18.26 -13.53
CA ALA A 290 -3.73 -19.34 -14.34
C ALA A 290 -2.66 -20.20 -13.61
N GLY A 291 -3.02 -20.79 -12.46
CA GLY A 291 -2.20 -21.71 -11.66
C GLY A 291 -1.53 -21.13 -10.43
N ASP A 292 -1.50 -19.80 -10.26
CA ASP A 292 -0.87 -19.13 -9.12
C ASP A 292 -1.85 -18.24 -8.34
N GLU A 293 -1.53 -17.98 -7.08
CA GLU A 293 -2.30 -17.05 -6.27
C GLU A 293 -2.01 -15.60 -6.72
N ILE A 294 -3.08 -14.87 -7.12
CA ILE A 294 -2.95 -13.47 -7.52
C ILE A 294 -2.68 -12.57 -6.30
N PRO A 295 -1.76 -11.58 -6.42
CA PRO A 295 -1.35 -10.71 -5.30
C PRO A 295 -2.38 -9.64 -4.94
N PHE A 296 -3.53 -9.60 -5.62
CA PHE A 296 -4.61 -8.64 -5.40
C PHE A 296 -5.97 -9.33 -5.28
N GLU A 297 -6.94 -8.66 -4.68
CA GLU A 297 -8.34 -9.08 -4.68
C GLU A 297 -9.05 -8.51 -5.91
N LEU A 298 -9.52 -9.39 -6.80
CA LEU A 298 -10.28 -8.95 -7.97
C LEU A 298 -11.77 -8.84 -7.61
N THR A 299 -12.25 -7.61 -7.58
CA THR A 299 -13.68 -7.27 -7.42
C THR A 299 -14.28 -6.83 -8.74
N ASN A 300 -15.61 -6.66 -8.79
CA ASN A 300 -16.24 -6.03 -9.93
C ASN A 300 -17.24 -4.96 -9.52
N ARG A 301 -17.31 -3.92 -10.34
CA ARG A 301 -18.31 -2.86 -10.19
C ARG A 301 -18.90 -2.53 -11.55
N LYS A 302 -20.23 -2.45 -11.61
CA LYS A 302 -20.91 -1.90 -12.80
C LYS A 302 -20.84 -0.38 -12.71
N ILE A 303 -20.19 0.25 -13.68
CA ILE A 303 -20.12 1.70 -13.82
C ILE A 303 -20.68 2.02 -15.19
N ASP A 304 -21.57 2.98 -15.25
CA ASP A 304 -22.13 3.48 -16.51
C ASP A 304 -21.13 4.46 -17.13
N LEU A 305 -20.24 3.93 -17.96
CA LEU A 305 -19.25 4.71 -18.68
C LEU A 305 -19.82 5.19 -20.01
N PRO A 306 -19.47 6.40 -20.46
CA PRO A 306 -19.93 6.90 -21.77
C PRO A 306 -19.38 6.01 -22.91
N GLU A 307 -20.20 5.78 -23.93
CA GLU A 307 -19.76 5.13 -25.15
C GLU A 307 -19.04 6.18 -26.03
N LEU A 308 -17.72 6.10 -26.01
CA LEU A 308 -16.86 7.05 -26.70
C LEU A 308 -16.68 6.66 -28.16
N GLN A 309 -16.38 7.65 -29.01
CA GLN A 309 -16.04 7.47 -30.44
C GLN A 309 -14.57 7.80 -30.65
N GLY A 310 -13.90 7.06 -31.53
CA GLY A 310 -12.49 7.32 -31.88
C GLY A 310 -11.66 6.06 -32.06
N ASP A 311 -10.37 6.20 -31.88
CA ASP A 311 -9.41 5.12 -31.89
C ASP A 311 -9.64 4.17 -30.71
N PRO A 312 -9.65 2.83 -30.91
CA PRO A 312 -9.93 1.87 -29.86
C PRO A 312 -9.01 1.98 -28.62
N PHE A 313 -7.74 2.33 -28.82
CA PHE A 313 -6.78 2.50 -27.71
C PHE A 313 -7.10 3.75 -26.88
N GLU A 314 -7.42 4.87 -27.55
CA GLU A 314 -7.78 6.10 -26.86
C GLU A 314 -9.14 5.96 -26.14
N ILE A 315 -10.10 5.25 -26.74
CA ILE A 315 -11.38 4.88 -26.08
C ILE A 315 -11.10 4.09 -24.80
N ALA A 316 -10.27 3.04 -24.87
CA ALA A 316 -9.95 2.18 -23.72
C ALA A 316 -9.24 2.96 -22.59
N LYS A 317 -8.28 3.82 -22.94
CA LYS A 317 -7.57 4.67 -21.97
C LYS A 317 -8.53 5.63 -21.26
N GLU A 318 -9.40 6.32 -22.02
CA GLU A 318 -10.29 7.30 -21.42
C GLU A 318 -11.39 6.65 -20.58
N LYS A 319 -11.96 5.53 -21.01
CA LYS A 319 -12.86 4.73 -20.18
C LYS A 319 -12.20 4.29 -18.87
N CYS A 320 -10.94 3.86 -18.92
CA CYS A 320 -10.17 3.47 -17.73
C CYS A 320 -9.96 4.67 -16.77
N ARG A 321 -9.61 5.86 -17.29
CA ARG A 321 -9.48 7.09 -16.49
C ARG A 321 -10.79 7.49 -15.81
N LEU A 322 -11.91 7.42 -16.54
CA LEU A 322 -13.24 7.72 -16.00
C LEU A 322 -13.64 6.71 -14.93
N ALA A 323 -13.37 5.42 -15.16
CA ALA A 323 -13.62 4.36 -14.21
C ALA A 323 -12.81 4.55 -12.91
N ALA A 324 -11.53 4.89 -13.03
CA ALA A 324 -10.66 5.17 -11.87
C ALA A 324 -11.18 6.32 -11.01
N LYS A 325 -11.63 7.41 -11.64
CA LYS A 325 -12.27 8.53 -10.94
C LYS A 325 -13.57 8.12 -10.21
N ALA A 326 -14.35 7.21 -10.79
CA ALA A 326 -15.61 6.76 -10.21
C ALA A 326 -15.44 5.73 -9.08
N THR A 327 -14.30 5.02 -9.04
CA THR A 327 -14.00 4.02 -8.01
C THR A 327 -13.05 4.53 -6.94
N ASP A 328 -12.34 5.60 -7.23
CA ASP A 328 -11.25 6.15 -6.41
C ASP A 328 -10.18 5.10 -6.06
N GLY A 329 -9.80 4.28 -7.05
CA GLY A 329 -8.85 3.19 -6.84
C GLY A 329 -8.37 2.53 -8.12
N ALA A 330 -7.63 1.43 -7.96
CA ALA A 330 -7.11 0.65 -9.08
C ALA A 330 -8.25 0.00 -9.86
N VAL A 331 -8.25 0.19 -11.17
CA VAL A 331 -9.28 -0.33 -12.06
C VAL A 331 -8.70 -1.00 -13.29
N MET A 332 -9.49 -1.94 -13.81
CA MET A 332 -9.29 -2.56 -15.09
C MET A 332 -10.59 -2.46 -15.91
N THR A 333 -10.47 -2.03 -17.15
CA THR A 333 -11.57 -1.99 -18.12
C THR A 333 -11.25 -2.89 -19.31
N GLU A 334 -12.27 -3.32 -20.02
CA GLU A 334 -12.15 -4.17 -21.21
C GLU A 334 -13.08 -3.67 -22.30
N ASP A 335 -12.52 -3.39 -23.47
CA ASP A 335 -13.27 -3.12 -24.70
C ASP A 335 -12.98 -4.19 -25.76
N THR A 336 -14.01 -4.66 -26.43
CA THR A 336 -13.91 -5.70 -27.44
C THR A 336 -14.45 -5.21 -28.78
N SER A 337 -13.68 -5.44 -29.84
CA SER A 337 -13.99 -5.09 -31.23
C SER A 337 -14.08 -6.34 -32.10
N LEU A 338 -14.91 -6.28 -33.13
CA LEU A 338 -14.89 -7.21 -34.28
C LEU A 338 -14.68 -6.39 -35.55
N CYS A 339 -13.59 -6.64 -36.23
CA CYS A 339 -13.09 -5.82 -37.31
C CYS A 339 -13.09 -6.61 -38.61
N PHE A 340 -13.79 -6.14 -39.64
CA PHE A 340 -13.85 -6.73 -40.97
C PHE A 340 -12.80 -6.07 -41.86
N ASN A 341 -11.88 -6.87 -42.43
CA ASN A 341 -10.80 -6.32 -43.24
C ASN A 341 -11.31 -5.63 -44.50
N ALA A 342 -12.33 -6.16 -45.16
CA ALA A 342 -12.99 -5.54 -46.30
C ALA A 342 -13.61 -4.15 -46.00
N LEU A 343 -13.89 -3.85 -44.72
CA LEU A 343 -14.43 -2.58 -44.27
C LEU A 343 -13.37 -1.74 -43.48
N ASN A 344 -12.09 -2.00 -43.72
CA ASN A 344 -11.00 -1.30 -43.05
C ASN A 344 -11.11 -1.26 -41.51
N GLY A 345 -11.51 -2.39 -40.91
CA GLY A 345 -11.64 -2.54 -39.47
C GLY A 345 -13.03 -2.19 -38.88
N MET A 346 -13.98 -1.72 -39.70
CA MET A 346 -15.35 -1.53 -39.20
C MET A 346 -16.09 -2.88 -39.14
N PRO A 347 -17.10 -3.05 -38.24
CA PRO A 347 -17.61 -2.09 -37.26
C PRO A 347 -16.70 -1.78 -36.07
N GLY A 348 -15.62 -2.57 -35.83
CA GLY A 348 -14.63 -2.31 -34.78
C GLY A 348 -15.24 -2.23 -33.38
N PRO A 349 -14.96 -1.19 -32.60
CA PRO A 349 -15.48 -1.00 -31.24
C PRO A 349 -17.00 -0.80 -31.20
N TYR A 350 -17.65 -0.50 -32.33
CA TYR A 350 -19.08 -0.30 -32.42
C TYR A 350 -19.87 -1.60 -32.63
N ILE A 351 -19.20 -2.75 -32.67
CA ILE A 351 -19.79 -4.07 -32.93
C ILE A 351 -21.02 -4.37 -32.07
N LYS A 352 -21.05 -3.92 -30.82
CA LYS A 352 -22.21 -4.08 -29.93
C LYS A 352 -23.48 -3.52 -30.54
N TRP A 353 -23.42 -2.26 -31.01
CA TRP A 353 -24.55 -1.56 -31.61
C TRP A 353 -24.97 -2.18 -32.93
N PHE A 354 -24.01 -2.58 -33.78
CA PHE A 354 -24.30 -3.25 -35.04
C PHE A 354 -24.97 -4.60 -34.80
N LEU A 355 -24.49 -5.39 -33.86
CA LEU A 355 -25.09 -6.68 -33.51
C LEU A 355 -26.52 -6.49 -32.99
N GLU A 356 -26.75 -5.53 -32.10
CA GLU A 356 -28.07 -5.24 -31.54
C GLU A 356 -29.08 -4.77 -32.61
N LYS A 357 -28.64 -4.03 -33.62
CA LYS A 357 -29.52 -3.46 -34.67
C LYS A 357 -29.68 -4.34 -35.89
N CYS A 358 -28.62 -5.02 -36.29
CA CYS A 358 -28.57 -5.79 -37.54
C CYS A 358 -28.66 -7.30 -37.33
N GLY A 359 -28.33 -7.79 -36.11
CA GLY A 359 -28.21 -9.21 -35.83
C GLY A 359 -27.03 -9.88 -36.59
N HIS A 360 -26.86 -11.18 -36.40
CA HIS A 360 -25.83 -11.96 -37.08
C HIS A 360 -25.97 -11.95 -38.61
N ASP A 361 -27.18 -12.06 -39.12
CA ASP A 361 -27.45 -12.06 -40.56
C ASP A 361 -27.13 -10.70 -41.18
N GLY A 362 -27.50 -9.61 -40.51
CA GLY A 362 -27.17 -8.26 -40.96
C GLY A 362 -25.69 -8.00 -41.04
N LEU A 363 -24.93 -8.46 -40.03
CA LEU A 363 -23.47 -8.37 -40.03
C LEU A 363 -22.85 -9.14 -41.19
N ASN A 364 -23.35 -10.35 -41.49
CA ASN A 364 -22.94 -11.11 -42.66
C ASN A 364 -23.24 -10.40 -43.98
N LYS A 365 -24.45 -9.79 -44.10
CA LYS A 365 -24.89 -9.04 -45.30
C LYS A 365 -24.06 -7.78 -45.57
N MET A 366 -23.43 -7.20 -44.55
CA MET A 366 -22.51 -6.08 -44.74
C MET A 366 -21.32 -6.44 -45.64
N LEU A 367 -21.01 -7.73 -45.77
CA LEU A 367 -19.91 -8.25 -46.59
C LEU A 367 -20.38 -8.84 -47.95
N ASP A 368 -21.66 -8.79 -48.31
CA ASP A 368 -22.19 -9.38 -49.54
C ASP A 368 -21.60 -8.79 -50.85
N GLY A 369 -21.10 -7.55 -50.78
CA GLY A 369 -20.43 -6.88 -51.90
C GLY A 369 -18.91 -7.06 -51.96
N PHE A 370 -18.34 -7.89 -51.07
CA PHE A 370 -16.90 -8.08 -50.93
C PHE A 370 -16.53 -9.59 -51.06
N ASP A 371 -15.46 -9.88 -51.78
CA ASP A 371 -14.90 -11.23 -51.83
C ASP A 371 -14.15 -11.58 -50.55
N ASP A 372 -13.56 -10.57 -49.88
CA ASP A 372 -12.82 -10.74 -48.63
C ASP A 372 -13.77 -10.80 -47.43
N ARG A 373 -13.82 -11.93 -46.79
CA ARG A 373 -14.58 -12.14 -45.54
C ARG A 373 -13.65 -12.26 -44.33
N SER A 374 -12.36 -11.99 -44.51
CA SER A 374 -11.41 -12.03 -43.39
C SER A 374 -11.74 -10.94 -42.36
N ALA A 375 -11.47 -11.26 -41.12
CA ALA A 375 -11.79 -10.40 -39.96
C ALA A 375 -10.82 -10.71 -38.82
N TYR A 376 -10.70 -9.77 -37.92
CA TYR A 376 -10.02 -10.05 -36.65
C TYR A 376 -10.88 -9.60 -35.48
N ALA A 377 -10.79 -10.35 -34.42
CA ALA A 377 -11.32 -10.00 -33.12
C ALA A 377 -10.23 -9.34 -32.30
N GLN A 378 -10.54 -8.24 -31.61
CA GLN A 378 -9.60 -7.49 -30.78
C GLN A 378 -10.19 -7.26 -29.39
N THR A 379 -9.38 -7.44 -28.36
CA THR A 379 -9.68 -6.96 -27.00
C THR A 379 -8.56 -6.05 -26.56
N ILE A 380 -8.95 -4.92 -25.99
CA ILE A 380 -8.07 -3.97 -25.33
C ILE A 380 -8.43 -3.95 -23.84
N VAL A 381 -7.50 -4.40 -23.01
CA VAL A 381 -7.56 -4.26 -21.57
C VAL A 381 -6.77 -3.03 -21.18
N ALA A 382 -7.37 -2.13 -20.42
CA ALA A 382 -6.70 -0.96 -19.86
C ALA A 382 -6.70 -1.05 -18.33
N PHE A 383 -5.56 -0.75 -17.73
CA PHE A 383 -5.34 -0.78 -16.28
C PHE A 383 -4.72 0.54 -15.81
N THR A 384 -5.13 1.01 -14.65
CA THR A 384 -4.46 2.08 -13.91
C THR A 384 -4.54 1.81 -12.41
N GLU A 385 -3.52 2.24 -11.68
CA GLU A 385 -3.47 2.14 -10.21
C GLU A 385 -4.45 3.08 -9.49
N GLY A 386 -5.01 4.06 -10.20
CA GLY A 386 -5.96 5.00 -9.62
C GLY A 386 -6.11 6.31 -10.40
N PRO A 387 -6.88 7.26 -9.86
CA PRO A 387 -7.11 8.55 -10.49
C PRO A 387 -5.80 9.32 -10.75
N GLY A 388 -5.62 9.80 -11.98
CA GLY A 388 -4.44 10.59 -12.37
C GLY A 388 -3.16 9.80 -12.57
N LYS A 389 -3.17 8.48 -12.36
CA LYS A 389 -2.03 7.59 -12.65
C LYS A 389 -1.98 7.23 -14.13
N GLU A 390 -0.81 6.72 -14.56
CA GLU A 390 -0.64 6.22 -15.92
C GLU A 390 -1.63 5.10 -16.24
N VAL A 391 -2.10 5.07 -17.50
CA VAL A 391 -2.96 4.01 -17.99
C VAL A 391 -2.16 3.10 -18.91
N HIS A 392 -1.98 1.85 -18.47
CA HIS A 392 -1.34 0.80 -19.24
C HIS A 392 -2.39 0.07 -20.08
N VAL A 393 -2.03 -0.27 -21.33
CA VAL A 393 -2.95 -0.87 -22.29
C VAL A 393 -2.38 -2.15 -22.84
N PHE A 394 -3.19 -3.22 -22.87
CA PHE A 394 -2.81 -4.54 -23.30
C PHE A 394 -3.76 -5.01 -24.40
N GLU A 395 -3.23 -5.19 -25.60
CA GLU A 395 -3.99 -5.65 -26.74
C GLU A 395 -3.83 -7.16 -26.96
N GLY A 396 -4.95 -7.80 -27.28
CA GLY A 396 -4.98 -9.17 -27.82
C GLY A 396 -5.81 -9.20 -29.09
N THR A 397 -5.29 -9.86 -30.13
CA THR A 397 -5.97 -10.03 -31.41
C THR A 397 -6.03 -11.50 -31.80
N THR A 398 -7.07 -11.88 -32.55
CA THR A 398 -7.22 -13.20 -33.16
C THR A 398 -7.75 -13.02 -34.56
N GLU A 399 -6.98 -13.49 -35.54
CA GLU A 399 -7.35 -13.49 -36.94
C GLU A 399 -8.36 -14.61 -37.25
N GLY A 400 -9.26 -14.32 -38.17
CA GLY A 400 -10.31 -15.27 -38.59
C GLY A 400 -11.11 -14.76 -39.78
N LYS A 401 -12.30 -15.26 -39.90
CA LYS A 401 -13.25 -14.85 -40.97
C LYS A 401 -14.70 -14.83 -40.45
N ILE A 402 -15.54 -14.07 -41.15
CA ILE A 402 -16.97 -14.02 -40.91
C ILE A 402 -17.66 -15.12 -41.70
N VAL A 403 -18.44 -15.92 -41.00
CA VAL A 403 -19.19 -17.06 -41.55
C VAL A 403 -20.67 -16.98 -41.17
N THR A 404 -21.50 -17.75 -41.83
CA THR A 404 -22.89 -17.97 -41.42
C THR A 404 -22.92 -18.47 -39.96
N ALA A 405 -23.85 -17.97 -39.14
CA ALA A 405 -23.91 -18.28 -37.72
C ALA A 405 -24.03 -19.78 -37.46
N ARG A 406 -23.16 -20.30 -36.58
CA ARG A 406 -23.10 -21.71 -36.13
C ARG A 406 -22.88 -21.76 -34.63
N GLY A 407 -23.40 -22.82 -33.99
CA GLY A 407 -23.29 -23.02 -32.54
C GLY A 407 -24.35 -22.25 -31.76
N SER A 408 -24.12 -22.05 -30.43
CA SER A 408 -25.04 -21.33 -29.56
C SER A 408 -25.09 -19.84 -29.89
N LEU A 409 -26.28 -19.27 -29.91
CA LEU A 409 -26.52 -17.82 -30.12
C LEU A 409 -26.43 -17.00 -28.82
N ASP A 410 -26.03 -17.60 -27.70
CA ASP A 410 -26.14 -17.00 -26.37
C ASP A 410 -25.03 -15.97 -26.06
N PHE A 411 -23.99 -15.87 -26.87
CA PHE A 411 -22.85 -15.02 -26.55
C PHE A 411 -22.40 -14.16 -27.75
N GLY A 412 -22.94 -12.95 -27.79
CA GLY A 412 -22.46 -11.88 -28.69
C GLY A 412 -22.39 -12.31 -30.17
N TRP A 413 -21.26 -12.02 -30.80
CA TRP A 413 -20.97 -12.33 -32.21
C TRP A 413 -20.15 -13.63 -32.40
N ASP A 414 -19.91 -14.40 -31.34
CA ASP A 414 -19.19 -15.70 -31.38
C ASP A 414 -19.70 -16.65 -32.47
N PRO A 415 -21.03 -16.74 -32.77
CA PRO A 415 -21.55 -17.63 -33.77
C PRO A 415 -21.10 -17.35 -35.21
N ILE A 416 -20.69 -16.14 -35.52
CA ILE A 416 -20.30 -15.72 -36.88
C ILE A 416 -18.80 -15.55 -37.07
N PHE A 417 -18.00 -15.72 -36.02
CA PHE A 417 -16.54 -15.60 -36.11
C PHE A 417 -15.86 -16.95 -36.03
N GLU A 418 -15.21 -17.36 -37.13
CA GLU A 418 -14.39 -18.56 -37.25
C GLU A 418 -12.92 -18.17 -37.16
N PRO A 419 -12.22 -18.38 -36.02
CA PRO A 419 -10.80 -18.07 -35.88
C PRO A 419 -9.96 -19.03 -36.72
N ASN A 420 -8.87 -18.54 -37.31
CA ASN A 420 -7.96 -19.32 -38.12
C ASN A 420 -7.38 -20.53 -37.36
N GLU A 421 -7.13 -20.37 -36.06
CA GLU A 421 -6.60 -21.40 -35.17
C GLU A 421 -7.69 -22.35 -34.63
N GLY A 422 -8.95 -22.14 -34.97
CA GLY A 422 -10.12 -22.83 -34.40
C GLY A 422 -10.45 -24.18 -35.09
N GLY A 423 -9.68 -24.61 -36.06
CA GLY A 423 -9.92 -25.88 -36.77
C GLY A 423 -11.26 -25.93 -37.50
N GLY A 424 -11.70 -24.81 -38.07
CA GLY A 424 -12.97 -24.65 -38.79
C GLY A 424 -14.22 -24.51 -37.92
N LYS A 425 -14.07 -24.29 -36.59
CA LYS A 425 -15.14 -24.04 -35.65
C LYS A 425 -15.28 -22.54 -35.39
N THR A 426 -16.50 -22.05 -35.20
CA THR A 426 -16.73 -20.73 -34.67
C THR A 426 -16.45 -20.69 -33.15
N TYR A 427 -16.26 -19.52 -32.60
CA TYR A 427 -16.12 -19.39 -31.13
C TYR A 427 -17.31 -19.99 -30.35
N ALA A 428 -18.50 -19.96 -30.89
CA ALA A 428 -19.69 -20.55 -30.28
C ALA A 428 -19.73 -22.09 -30.33
N GLU A 429 -18.92 -22.73 -31.20
CA GLU A 429 -18.77 -24.18 -31.28
C GLU A 429 -17.61 -24.74 -30.45
N MET A 430 -16.79 -23.86 -29.82
CA MET A 430 -15.61 -24.26 -29.04
C MET A 430 -15.96 -24.43 -27.56
N THR A 431 -15.17 -25.27 -26.88
CA THR A 431 -15.21 -25.28 -25.40
C THR A 431 -14.57 -24.00 -24.84
N LYS A 432 -14.91 -23.63 -23.59
CA LYS A 432 -14.37 -22.41 -22.96
C LYS A 432 -12.84 -22.45 -22.90
N GLU A 433 -12.27 -23.59 -22.57
CA GLU A 433 -10.81 -23.79 -22.44
C GLU A 433 -10.12 -23.60 -23.78
N SER A 434 -10.63 -24.25 -24.83
CA SER A 434 -10.04 -24.12 -26.17
C SER A 434 -10.21 -22.71 -26.74
N LYS A 435 -11.34 -22.05 -26.50
CA LYS A 435 -11.55 -20.66 -26.87
C LYS A 435 -10.58 -19.73 -26.12
N ASN A 436 -10.45 -19.88 -24.80
CA ASN A 436 -9.59 -19.00 -24.00
C ASN A 436 -8.11 -19.09 -24.41
N ALA A 437 -7.65 -20.26 -24.85
CA ALA A 437 -6.27 -20.47 -25.29
C ALA A 437 -5.89 -19.67 -26.55
N ILE A 438 -6.86 -19.38 -27.44
CA ILE A 438 -6.62 -18.69 -28.72
C ILE A 438 -7.33 -17.36 -28.86
N SER A 439 -8.19 -17.00 -27.90
CA SER A 439 -9.03 -15.81 -28.03
C SER A 439 -8.25 -14.51 -27.84
N HIS A 440 -8.69 -13.47 -28.53
CA HIS A 440 -8.26 -12.08 -28.34
C HIS A 440 -8.30 -11.66 -26.87
N ARG A 441 -9.37 -12.04 -26.13
CA ARG A 441 -9.50 -11.79 -24.69
C ARG A 441 -8.43 -12.53 -23.88
N GLY A 442 -8.24 -13.83 -24.12
CA GLY A 442 -7.21 -14.62 -23.44
C GLY A 442 -5.81 -14.00 -23.61
N ARG A 443 -5.47 -13.59 -24.83
CA ARG A 443 -4.18 -12.94 -25.16
C ARG A 443 -4.00 -11.58 -24.48
N SER A 444 -5.03 -10.76 -24.45
CA SER A 444 -4.99 -9.43 -23.81
C SER A 444 -4.81 -9.56 -22.29
N PHE A 445 -5.63 -10.39 -21.64
CA PHE A 445 -5.51 -10.60 -20.19
C PHE A 445 -4.23 -11.33 -19.77
N ALA A 446 -3.66 -12.19 -20.61
CA ALA A 446 -2.34 -12.80 -20.34
C ALA A 446 -1.25 -11.72 -20.27
N LYS A 447 -1.24 -10.76 -21.20
CA LYS A 447 -0.31 -9.61 -21.16
C LYS A 447 -0.53 -8.73 -19.92
N ALA A 448 -1.79 -8.46 -19.57
CA ALA A 448 -2.13 -7.71 -18.36
C ALA A 448 -1.66 -8.44 -17.09
N ARG A 449 -1.85 -9.77 -17.02
CA ARG A 449 -1.35 -10.61 -15.92
C ARG A 449 0.16 -10.50 -15.77
N ASP A 450 0.91 -10.66 -16.86
CA ASP A 450 2.37 -10.61 -16.85
C ASP A 450 2.90 -9.25 -16.37
N PHE A 451 2.14 -8.18 -16.59
CA PHE A 451 2.42 -6.85 -16.07
C PHE A 451 2.10 -6.72 -14.57
N LEU A 452 0.92 -7.19 -14.16
CA LEU A 452 0.42 -7.07 -12.78
C LEU A 452 1.14 -7.97 -11.77
N LEU A 453 1.87 -8.99 -12.24
CA LEU A 453 2.65 -9.91 -11.42
C LEU A 453 4.14 -9.52 -11.30
N LYS A 454 4.57 -8.46 -11.99
CA LYS A 454 5.93 -7.88 -11.86
C LYS A 454 5.98 -6.84 -10.74
#